data_72c174b11ad2fc05998aec718bfc04ca
#
_entry.id   72c174b11ad2fc05998aec718bfc04ca
#
_cell.length_a   1.000
_cell.length_b   1.000
_cell.length_c   1.000
_cell.angle_alpha   90.00
_cell.angle_beta   90.00
_cell.angle_gamma   90.00
#
_symmetry.space_group_name_H-M   'P 1'
#
loop_
_entity.id
_entity.type
_entity.pdbx_description
1 polymer ?
#
loop_
_entity_poly.entity_id
_entity_poly.type
_entity_poly.pdbx_seq_one_letter_code
_entity_poly.pdbx_strand_id
1 'polypeptide(L)'
;MIKLGCTLLALTLTACTTVAPPQGSERGSGSVVSDRVKQLTRAVQWRPVATIPIQFNTHHPQGMVKIGDFFYVTAVEIRTPTKRFPQLQGGYDRDTGEGQGHVFKFDDKGKLVSDLLIGEGSVYHPGGIDYDGRYIWVPVAEYRPNSRAIIYRVDPSTMKAQEVFRFADHVGGIVHNTDDDTLHGVTWGSRRFYRWTMDSQGRVTNADVAPESLRKINHSHYIDYQDCKYLGRREMLCSGLNNYQSKKDGPRFALGGFEVVDLTTNLPIHQVPVEQWTESGLPMTYNPFWVEPTAGGLRAYFMPEDEKSTLYVYEADIR
;
A
#
# COMPACT_ATOMS: atom_id res chain seq x y z
N MET A 1 31.26 -34.83 -69.19
CA MET A 1 31.73 -34.67 -67.78
C MET A 1 30.97 -33.55 -67.12
N ILE A 2 29.96 -33.89 -66.38
CA ILE A 2 29.05 -32.90 -65.66
C ILE A 2 29.49 -32.91 -64.24
N LYS A 3 29.92 -31.75 -63.70
CA LYS A 3 30.20 -31.54 -62.25
C LYS A 3 28.94 -31.09 -61.53
N LEU A 4 28.46 -31.95 -60.64
CA LEU A 4 27.42 -31.61 -59.70
C LEU A 4 28.04 -30.77 -58.57
N GLY A 5 27.55 -29.53 -58.36
CA GLY A 5 27.87 -28.72 -57.23
C GLY A 5 26.82 -28.93 -56.10
N CYS A 6 27.25 -29.41 -54.94
CA CYS A 6 26.43 -29.54 -53.73
C CYS A 6 26.49 -28.26 -52.99
N THR A 7 25.34 -27.54 -52.88
CA THR A 7 25.19 -26.36 -52.05
C THR A 7 24.67 -26.80 -50.68
N LEU A 8 25.49 -26.66 -49.63
CA LEU A 8 25.07 -26.85 -48.24
C LEU A 8 24.29 -25.60 -47.77
N LEU A 9 23.04 -25.81 -47.43
CA LEU A 9 22.19 -24.81 -46.76
C LEU A 9 22.40 -24.92 -45.23
N ALA A 10 23.05 -23.93 -44.64
CA ALA A 10 23.22 -23.87 -43.21
C ALA A 10 21.94 -23.28 -42.59
N LEU A 11 21.17 -24.09 -41.86
CA LEU A 11 20.09 -23.63 -40.99
C LEU A 11 20.67 -23.06 -39.71
N THR A 12 20.58 -21.75 -39.52
CA THR A 12 20.83 -21.09 -38.23
C THR A 12 19.59 -21.22 -37.35
N LEU A 13 19.64 -22.08 -36.33
CA LEU A 13 18.66 -22.10 -35.25
C LEU A 13 18.89 -20.89 -34.35
N THR A 14 17.99 -19.92 -34.44
CA THR A 14 17.90 -18.81 -33.43
C THR A 14 17.25 -19.37 -32.18
N ALA A 15 18.05 -19.61 -31.14
CA ALA A 15 17.53 -19.96 -29.82
C ALA A 15 16.84 -18.73 -29.21
N CYS A 16 15.51 -18.75 -29.12
CA CYS A 16 14.76 -17.84 -28.29
C CYS A 16 15.05 -18.17 -26.81
N THR A 17 15.94 -17.44 -26.18
CA THR A 17 16.11 -17.47 -24.73
C THR A 17 14.89 -16.81 -24.11
N THR A 18 13.93 -17.61 -23.66
CA THR A 18 12.89 -17.16 -22.72
C THR A 18 13.57 -16.83 -21.39
N VAL A 19 13.71 -15.54 -21.10
CA VAL A 19 14.09 -15.08 -19.76
C VAL A 19 12.93 -15.46 -18.83
N ALA A 20 13.15 -16.46 -17.99
CA ALA A 20 12.23 -16.81 -16.93
C ALA A 20 12.10 -15.60 -15.99
N PRO A 21 10.89 -15.25 -15.54
CA PRO A 21 10.73 -14.20 -14.52
C PRO A 21 11.46 -14.61 -13.24
N PRO A 22 12.03 -13.65 -12.48
CA PRO A 22 12.72 -13.95 -11.24
C PRO A 22 11.76 -14.65 -10.29
N GLN A 23 12.01 -15.94 -10.07
CA GLN A 23 11.22 -16.74 -9.14
C GLN A 23 11.78 -16.60 -7.73
N GLY A 24 10.95 -16.19 -6.79
CA GLY A 24 10.95 -16.83 -5.48
C GLY A 24 11.69 -16.18 -4.32
N SER A 25 12.23 -14.94 -4.37
CA SER A 25 12.90 -14.35 -3.20
C SER A 25 11.99 -13.46 -2.30
N GLU A 26 10.89 -12.94 -2.84
CA GLU A 26 10.05 -11.98 -2.09
C GLU A 26 9.00 -12.62 -1.19
N ARG A 27 8.49 -13.82 -1.52
CA ARG A 27 7.48 -14.52 -0.69
C ARG A 27 8.03 -15.03 0.64
N GLY A 28 9.32 -15.40 0.71
CA GLY A 28 10.00 -15.76 1.96
C GLY A 28 10.29 -14.57 2.86
N SER A 29 10.32 -13.35 2.33
CA SER A 29 10.63 -12.15 3.10
C SER A 29 9.46 -11.70 3.99
N GLY A 30 8.21 -11.86 3.56
CA GLY A 30 7.02 -11.44 4.33
C GLY A 30 6.90 -12.17 5.67
N SER A 31 7.08 -13.49 5.71
CA SER A 31 7.05 -14.25 6.96
C SER A 31 8.22 -13.90 7.90
N VAL A 32 9.40 -13.57 7.35
CA VAL A 32 10.53 -13.07 8.13
C VAL A 32 10.25 -11.68 8.68
N VAL A 33 9.62 -10.81 7.89
CA VAL A 33 9.17 -9.48 8.37
C VAL A 33 8.16 -9.65 9.51
N SER A 34 7.16 -10.53 9.37
CA SER A 34 6.20 -10.81 10.43
C SER A 34 6.88 -11.25 11.73
N ASP A 35 7.78 -12.23 11.66
CA ASP A 35 8.49 -12.70 12.84
C ASP A 35 9.30 -11.60 13.53
N ARG A 36 9.91 -10.69 12.76
CA ARG A 36 10.70 -9.58 13.28
C ARG A 36 9.85 -8.44 13.81
N VAL A 37 8.79 -8.06 13.11
CA VAL A 37 7.86 -7.04 13.61
C VAL A 37 7.29 -7.44 14.97
N LYS A 38 6.93 -8.71 15.14
CA LYS A 38 6.41 -9.24 16.42
C LYS A 38 7.46 -9.29 17.56
N GLN A 39 8.75 -9.06 17.25
CA GLN A 39 9.80 -8.90 18.25
C GLN A 39 10.09 -7.43 18.58
N LEU A 40 9.56 -6.48 17.80
CA LEU A 40 9.69 -5.07 18.13
C LEU A 40 9.01 -4.75 19.46
N THR A 41 9.67 -3.95 20.27
CA THR A 41 9.14 -3.43 21.52
C THR A 41 9.34 -1.90 21.57
N ARG A 42 8.79 -1.24 22.57
CA ARG A 42 9.04 0.20 22.83
C ARG A 42 10.51 0.54 23.04
N ALA A 43 11.33 -0.43 23.44
CA ALA A 43 12.74 -0.23 23.70
C ALA A 43 13.60 -0.28 22.42
N VAL A 44 13.03 -0.68 21.28
CA VAL A 44 13.75 -0.74 20.02
C VAL A 44 14.19 0.65 19.59
N GLN A 45 15.47 0.77 19.25
CA GLN A 45 16.05 2.00 18.74
C GLN A 45 16.02 1.98 17.21
N TRP A 46 15.32 2.92 16.63
CA TRP A 46 15.33 3.18 15.19
C TRP A 46 16.50 4.07 14.84
N ARG A 47 17.45 3.56 14.07
CA ARG A 47 18.63 4.28 13.62
C ARG A 47 18.40 4.83 12.20
N PRO A 48 18.54 6.14 11.98
CA PRO A 48 18.46 6.70 10.63
C PRO A 48 19.60 6.18 9.75
N VAL A 49 19.27 5.77 8.51
CA VAL A 49 20.21 5.23 7.52
C VAL A 49 20.36 6.17 6.34
N ALA A 50 19.24 6.70 5.84
CA ALA A 50 19.24 7.64 4.73
C ALA A 50 18.05 8.59 4.80
N THR A 51 18.23 9.75 4.17
CA THR A 51 17.22 10.77 3.96
C THR A 51 17.31 11.18 2.49
N ILE A 52 16.30 10.82 1.69
CA ILE A 52 16.33 10.97 0.22
C ILE A 52 15.22 11.95 -0.18
N PRO A 53 15.57 13.19 -0.57
CA PRO A 53 14.59 14.14 -1.08
C PRO A 53 13.95 13.63 -2.38
N ILE A 54 12.63 13.65 -2.47
CA ILE A 54 11.91 13.31 -3.69
C ILE A 54 11.96 14.49 -4.66
N GLN A 55 12.29 14.23 -5.93
CA GLN A 55 12.62 15.23 -6.93
C GLN A 55 11.42 15.67 -7.78
N PHE A 56 10.20 15.38 -7.34
CA PHE A 56 8.94 15.76 -7.99
C PHE A 56 7.87 16.05 -6.94
N ASN A 57 6.76 16.64 -7.35
CA ASN A 57 5.63 16.85 -6.44
C ASN A 57 4.92 15.53 -6.18
N THR A 58 4.84 15.13 -4.91
CA THR A 58 4.23 13.88 -4.46
C THR A 58 2.77 14.03 -4.09
N HIS A 59 2.24 15.26 -4.09
CA HIS A 59 0.90 15.57 -3.59
C HIS A 59 0.69 15.03 -2.17
N HIS A 60 -0.37 14.25 -1.94
CA HIS A 60 -0.63 13.60 -0.65
C HIS A 60 -0.45 12.07 -0.79
N PRO A 61 0.72 11.53 -0.38
CA PRO A 61 1.03 10.10 -0.49
C PRO A 61 0.16 9.24 0.41
N GLN A 62 -0.19 8.01 -0.04
CA GLN A 62 -1.12 7.14 0.68
C GLN A 62 -0.61 5.72 0.90
N GLY A 63 -0.04 5.09 -0.10
CA GLY A 63 0.47 3.72 -0.04
C GLY A 63 1.81 3.60 -0.74
N MET A 64 2.69 2.70 -0.28
CA MET A 64 4.02 2.47 -0.88
C MET A 64 4.35 0.99 -0.94
N VAL A 65 4.93 0.56 -2.06
CA VAL A 65 5.64 -0.72 -2.16
C VAL A 65 6.99 -0.50 -2.83
N LYS A 66 7.99 -1.32 -2.44
CA LYS A 66 9.31 -1.35 -3.07
C LYS A 66 9.47 -2.65 -3.83
N ILE A 67 9.84 -2.57 -5.11
CA ILE A 67 10.07 -3.72 -5.99
C ILE A 67 11.43 -3.53 -6.66
N GLY A 68 12.40 -4.37 -6.29
CA GLY A 68 13.79 -4.18 -6.70
C GLY A 68 14.31 -2.81 -6.26
N ASP A 69 14.84 -2.04 -7.20
CA ASP A 69 15.40 -0.71 -6.96
C ASP A 69 14.38 0.43 -7.08
N PHE A 70 13.09 0.11 -7.28
CA PHE A 70 12.05 1.10 -7.48
C PHE A 70 11.03 1.12 -6.35
N PHE A 71 10.56 2.33 -6.04
CA PHE A 71 9.41 2.58 -5.19
C PHE A 71 8.19 2.90 -6.05
N TYR A 72 7.04 2.39 -5.62
CA TYR A 72 5.72 2.69 -6.18
C TYR A 72 4.88 3.30 -5.08
N VAL A 73 4.38 4.50 -5.32
CA VAL A 73 3.63 5.27 -4.31
C VAL A 73 2.32 5.74 -4.90
N THR A 74 1.22 5.42 -4.22
CA THR A 74 -0.06 6.05 -4.52
C THR A 74 -0.13 7.42 -3.87
N ALA A 75 -0.72 8.39 -4.58
CA ALA A 75 -0.93 9.73 -4.06
C ALA A 75 -2.19 10.36 -4.66
N VAL A 76 -2.72 11.36 -3.98
CA VAL A 76 -3.85 12.14 -4.48
C VAL A 76 -3.48 13.62 -4.62
N GLU A 77 -3.66 14.16 -5.83
CA GLU A 77 -3.69 15.59 -6.09
C GLU A 77 -5.08 16.13 -5.73
N ILE A 78 -5.20 16.90 -4.68
CA ILE A 78 -6.45 17.58 -4.29
C ILE A 78 -6.55 18.89 -5.06
N ARG A 79 -7.48 18.97 -6.01
CA ARG A 79 -7.75 20.17 -6.82
C ARG A 79 -8.78 21.08 -6.16
N THR A 80 -9.85 20.47 -5.64
CA THR A 80 -10.88 21.16 -4.86
C THR A 80 -11.11 20.35 -3.56
N PRO A 81 -10.76 20.91 -2.39
CA PRO A 81 -10.97 20.22 -1.11
C PRO A 81 -12.44 19.88 -0.85
N THR A 82 -12.68 18.76 -0.16
CA THR A 82 -14.03 18.37 0.27
C THR A 82 -14.59 19.38 1.28
N LYS A 83 -15.90 19.66 1.18
CA LYS A 83 -16.61 20.54 2.12
C LYS A 83 -17.58 19.73 2.97
N ARG A 84 -17.46 19.84 4.30
CA ARG A 84 -18.41 19.21 5.23
C ARG A 84 -19.77 19.84 5.14
N PHE A 85 -20.80 19.01 5.18
CA PHE A 85 -22.17 19.46 5.28
C PHE A 85 -22.55 19.74 6.76
N PRO A 86 -23.39 20.74 7.05
CA PRO A 86 -23.91 20.97 8.39
C PRO A 86 -24.73 19.78 8.94
N GLN A 87 -25.39 19.05 8.05
CA GLN A 87 -26.15 17.82 8.30
C GLN A 87 -25.89 16.84 7.15
N LEU A 88 -26.10 15.55 7.40
CA LEU A 88 -25.92 14.53 6.36
C LEU A 88 -26.81 14.83 5.13
N GLN A 89 -26.20 14.74 3.95
CA GLN A 89 -26.89 14.88 2.67
C GLN A 89 -26.71 13.59 1.87
N GLY A 90 -27.82 12.90 1.57
CA GLY A 90 -27.77 11.59 0.91
C GLY A 90 -26.97 10.52 1.66
N GLY A 91 -26.85 10.64 2.98
CA GLY A 91 -26.06 9.75 3.84
C GLY A 91 -24.58 10.15 4.00
N TYR A 92 -24.13 11.23 3.35
CA TYR A 92 -22.73 11.69 3.40
C TYR A 92 -22.55 12.89 4.32
N ASP A 93 -21.38 12.97 4.96
CA ASP A 93 -20.97 14.07 5.84
C ASP A 93 -20.32 15.25 5.08
N ARG A 94 -19.94 15.01 3.81
CA ARG A 94 -19.25 15.99 2.94
C ARG A 94 -19.49 15.69 1.46
N ASP A 95 -19.18 16.66 0.60
CA ASP A 95 -19.09 16.44 -0.85
C ASP A 95 -17.84 15.61 -1.19
N THR A 96 -17.66 15.31 -2.47
CA THR A 96 -16.49 14.55 -2.94
C THR A 96 -15.25 15.41 -3.11
N GLY A 97 -15.37 16.73 -3.21
CA GLY A 97 -14.29 17.54 -3.77
C GLY A 97 -13.95 17.13 -5.21
N GLU A 98 -12.77 17.54 -5.66
CA GLU A 98 -12.21 17.18 -6.96
C GLU A 98 -10.71 16.89 -6.80
N GLY A 99 -10.20 15.93 -7.57
CA GLY A 99 -8.79 15.56 -7.52
C GLY A 99 -8.40 14.58 -8.59
N GLN A 100 -7.16 14.12 -8.52
CA GLN A 100 -6.58 13.12 -9.41
C GLN A 100 -5.77 12.13 -8.60
N GLY A 101 -6.00 10.85 -8.82
CA GLY A 101 -5.17 9.77 -8.26
C GLY A 101 -3.95 9.50 -9.13
N HIS A 102 -2.84 9.20 -8.48
CA HIS A 102 -1.56 8.87 -9.09
C HIS A 102 -1.01 7.57 -8.55
N VAL A 103 -0.26 6.85 -9.37
CA VAL A 103 0.69 5.82 -8.96
C VAL A 103 2.05 6.23 -9.51
N PHE A 104 2.90 6.79 -8.68
CA PHE A 104 4.25 7.17 -9.04
C PHE A 104 5.19 5.96 -8.97
N LYS A 105 6.08 5.84 -9.94
CA LYS A 105 7.25 4.97 -9.89
C LYS A 105 8.48 5.85 -9.86
N PHE A 106 9.37 5.67 -8.89
CA PHE A 106 10.61 6.42 -8.77
C PHE A 106 11.78 5.53 -8.31
N ASP A 107 12.99 5.98 -8.56
CA ASP A 107 14.21 5.25 -8.21
C ASP A 107 14.69 5.54 -6.76
N ASP A 108 15.74 4.86 -6.34
CA ASP A 108 16.37 4.99 -5.03
C ASP A 108 17.04 6.36 -4.77
N LYS A 109 17.06 7.23 -5.77
CA LYS A 109 17.54 8.63 -5.67
C LYS A 109 16.39 9.64 -5.61
N GLY A 110 15.14 9.16 -5.57
CA GLY A 110 13.95 10.01 -5.54
C GLY A 110 13.57 10.61 -6.89
N LYS A 111 14.12 10.10 -8.01
CA LYS A 111 13.82 10.61 -9.35
C LYS A 111 12.62 9.87 -9.94
N LEU A 112 11.63 10.63 -10.44
CA LEU A 112 10.45 10.09 -11.11
C LEU A 112 10.82 9.31 -12.37
N VAL A 113 10.27 8.10 -12.48
CA VAL A 113 10.41 7.22 -13.65
C VAL A 113 9.10 7.17 -14.44
N SER A 114 7.96 7.09 -13.75
CA SER A 114 6.64 7.04 -14.37
C SER A 114 5.58 7.59 -13.43
N ASP A 115 4.54 8.16 -14.02
CA ASP A 115 3.32 8.61 -13.35
C ASP A 115 2.12 7.99 -14.08
N LEU A 116 1.40 7.14 -13.38
CA LEU A 116 0.16 6.54 -13.85
C LEU A 116 -1.03 7.25 -13.21
N LEU A 117 -1.85 7.92 -14.01
CA LEU A 117 -3.12 8.46 -13.53
C LEU A 117 -4.13 7.34 -13.32
N ILE A 118 -4.84 7.36 -12.17
CA ILE A 118 -5.76 6.31 -11.77
C ILE A 118 -7.03 6.91 -11.15
N GLY A 119 -8.14 6.14 -11.25
CA GLY A 119 -9.45 6.58 -10.81
C GLY A 119 -10.28 7.22 -11.93
N GLU A 120 -11.51 7.63 -11.61
CA GLU A 120 -12.45 8.26 -12.54
C GLU A 120 -13.44 9.16 -11.81
N GLY A 121 -13.73 10.33 -12.38
CA GLY A 121 -14.74 11.26 -11.84
C GLY A 121 -14.48 11.60 -10.37
N SER A 122 -15.47 11.32 -9.51
CA SER A 122 -15.34 11.54 -8.06
C SER A 122 -14.55 10.46 -7.32
N VAL A 123 -14.20 9.35 -7.96
CA VAL A 123 -13.39 8.25 -7.41
C VAL A 123 -11.94 8.49 -7.79
N TYR A 124 -11.26 9.33 -7.04
CA TYR A 124 -9.92 9.82 -7.38
C TYR A 124 -8.89 9.70 -6.23
N HIS A 125 -9.31 9.20 -5.05
CA HIS A 125 -8.46 9.10 -3.88
C HIS A 125 -7.93 7.67 -3.74
N PRO A 126 -6.71 7.35 -4.24
CA PRO A 126 -6.10 6.06 -4.00
C PRO A 126 -5.71 5.94 -2.53
N GLY A 127 -5.68 4.72 -2.02
CA GLY A 127 -5.32 4.41 -0.64
C GLY A 127 -4.03 3.62 -0.53
N GLY A 128 -3.87 2.92 0.62
CA GLY A 128 -2.77 2.00 0.90
C GLY A 128 -2.74 0.82 -0.08
N ILE A 129 -1.55 0.40 -0.49
CA ILE A 129 -1.30 -0.59 -1.54
C ILE A 129 -0.47 -1.76 -1.06
N ASP A 130 -0.60 -2.89 -1.74
CA ASP A 130 0.18 -4.09 -1.49
C ASP A 130 0.69 -4.71 -2.79
N TYR A 131 1.79 -5.47 -2.72
CA TYR A 131 2.38 -6.18 -3.85
C TYR A 131 2.39 -7.68 -3.58
N ASP A 132 1.70 -8.44 -4.43
CA ASP A 132 1.52 -9.89 -4.26
C ASP A 132 2.62 -10.75 -4.94
N GLY A 133 3.69 -10.12 -5.42
CA GLY A 133 4.75 -10.76 -6.21
C GLY A 133 4.48 -10.73 -7.72
N ARG A 134 3.31 -10.24 -8.16
CA ARG A 134 2.94 -10.08 -9.56
C ARG A 134 2.32 -8.71 -9.86
N TYR A 135 1.34 -8.30 -9.08
CA TYR A 135 0.60 -7.05 -9.26
C TYR A 135 0.63 -6.20 -8.00
N ILE A 136 0.59 -4.89 -8.18
CA ILE A 136 0.32 -3.95 -7.12
C ILE A 136 -1.21 -3.78 -7.06
N TRP A 137 -1.81 -4.06 -5.89
CA TRP A 137 -3.23 -3.87 -5.63
C TRP A 137 -3.48 -2.46 -5.15
N VAL A 138 -4.37 -1.73 -5.83
CA VAL A 138 -4.61 -0.30 -5.61
C VAL A 138 -6.11 -0.06 -5.45
N PRO A 139 -6.58 0.32 -4.24
CA PRO A 139 -7.93 0.80 -4.06
C PRO A 139 -7.97 2.29 -4.40
N VAL A 140 -8.99 2.74 -5.11
CA VAL A 140 -9.27 4.15 -5.34
C VAL A 140 -10.70 4.44 -4.92
N ALA A 141 -10.92 5.39 -4.01
CA ALA A 141 -12.23 5.70 -3.45
C ALA A 141 -12.63 7.16 -3.66
N GLU A 142 -13.89 7.50 -3.38
CA GLU A 142 -14.26 8.90 -3.17
C GLU A 142 -13.64 9.40 -1.86
N TYR A 143 -13.26 10.67 -1.78
CA TYR A 143 -12.63 11.24 -0.58
C TYR A 143 -13.66 11.55 0.52
N ARG A 144 -14.46 10.55 0.87
CA ARG A 144 -15.47 10.59 1.93
C ARG A 144 -15.84 9.19 2.43
N PRO A 145 -16.25 9.03 3.70
CA PRO A 145 -16.68 7.74 4.24
C PRO A 145 -18.00 7.27 3.60
N ASN A 146 -18.30 5.96 3.73
CA ASN A 146 -19.53 5.30 3.27
C ASN A 146 -19.86 5.56 1.78
N SER A 147 -18.83 5.64 0.93
CA SER A 147 -18.96 6.05 -0.46
C SER A 147 -18.87 4.86 -1.42
N ARG A 148 -17.89 4.88 -2.30
CA ARG A 148 -17.62 3.81 -3.27
C ARG A 148 -16.14 3.77 -3.61
N ALA A 149 -15.69 2.62 -4.08
CA ALA A 149 -14.32 2.41 -4.50
C ALA A 149 -14.24 1.57 -5.78
N ILE A 150 -13.14 1.72 -6.50
CA ILE A 150 -12.71 0.86 -7.60
C ILE A 150 -11.41 0.22 -7.18
N ILE A 151 -11.31 -1.09 -7.32
CA ILE A 151 -10.09 -1.84 -7.02
C ILE A 151 -9.40 -2.17 -8.33
N TYR A 152 -8.16 -1.73 -8.42
CA TYR A 152 -7.28 -1.99 -9.56
C TYR A 152 -6.16 -2.94 -9.18
N ARG A 153 -5.63 -3.63 -10.19
CA ARG A 153 -4.28 -4.21 -10.15
C ARG A 153 -3.40 -3.52 -11.19
N VAL A 154 -2.19 -3.15 -10.78
CA VAL A 154 -1.22 -2.48 -11.63
C VAL A 154 -0.05 -3.42 -11.87
N ASP A 155 0.30 -3.60 -13.14
CA ASP A 155 1.53 -4.32 -13.52
C ASP A 155 2.73 -3.38 -13.32
N PRO A 156 3.66 -3.68 -12.40
CA PRO A 156 4.78 -2.79 -12.07
C PRO A 156 5.79 -2.65 -13.21
N SER A 157 5.84 -3.61 -14.15
CA SER A 157 6.76 -3.57 -15.29
C SER A 157 6.29 -2.63 -16.39
N THR A 158 4.98 -2.57 -16.62
CA THR A 158 4.37 -1.79 -17.71
C THR A 158 3.67 -0.53 -17.23
N MET A 159 3.45 -0.37 -15.93
CA MET A 159 2.64 0.68 -15.31
C MET A 159 1.21 0.76 -15.89
N LYS A 160 0.62 -0.38 -16.22
CA LYS A 160 -0.75 -0.47 -16.71
C LYS A 160 -1.68 -0.93 -15.59
N ALA A 161 -2.75 -0.16 -15.37
CA ALA A 161 -3.82 -0.52 -14.46
C ALA A 161 -4.90 -1.36 -15.18
N GLN A 162 -5.43 -2.32 -14.44
CA GLN A 162 -6.64 -3.07 -14.82
C GLN A 162 -7.64 -2.98 -13.68
N GLU A 163 -8.85 -2.52 -13.96
CA GLU A 163 -9.97 -2.61 -13.02
C GLU A 163 -10.30 -4.09 -12.75
N VAL A 164 -10.46 -4.43 -11.46
CA VAL A 164 -10.82 -5.79 -11.03
C VAL A 164 -12.28 -5.85 -10.61
N PHE A 165 -12.70 -4.91 -9.71
CA PHE A 165 -14.08 -4.80 -9.29
C PHE A 165 -14.38 -3.42 -8.69
N ARG A 166 -15.66 -3.13 -8.53
CA ARG A 166 -16.18 -1.94 -7.84
C ARG A 166 -16.87 -2.36 -6.56
N PHE A 167 -16.83 -1.50 -5.57
CA PHE A 167 -17.42 -1.78 -4.27
C PHE A 167 -18.20 -0.58 -3.73
N ALA A 168 -19.32 -0.84 -3.06
CA ALA A 168 -20.25 0.19 -2.59
C ALA A 168 -19.91 0.72 -1.18
N ASP A 169 -18.62 0.77 -0.81
CA ASP A 169 -18.11 1.49 0.35
C ASP A 169 -16.70 2.04 0.06
N HIS A 170 -16.23 2.94 0.90
CA HIS A 170 -14.86 3.44 0.84
C HIS A 170 -13.87 2.32 1.19
N VAL A 171 -12.91 2.09 0.33
CA VAL A 171 -11.77 1.20 0.58
C VAL A 171 -10.50 2.04 0.58
N GLY A 172 -9.92 2.24 1.76
CA GLY A 172 -8.76 3.10 1.99
C GLY A 172 -7.43 2.36 1.99
N GLY A 173 -7.43 1.02 1.91
CA GLY A 173 -6.25 0.17 1.78
C GLY A 173 -6.67 -1.24 1.42
N ILE A 174 -5.79 -1.98 0.74
CA ILE A 174 -6.06 -3.35 0.32
C ILE A 174 -4.79 -4.20 0.39
N VAL A 175 -4.93 -5.45 0.80
CA VAL A 175 -3.86 -6.47 0.74
C VAL A 175 -4.38 -7.73 0.06
N HIS A 176 -3.49 -8.43 -0.66
CA HIS A 176 -3.78 -9.73 -1.25
C HIS A 176 -3.19 -10.85 -0.39
N ASN A 177 -4.05 -11.57 0.33
CA ASN A 177 -3.68 -12.79 1.02
C ASN A 177 -3.46 -13.92 0.00
N THR A 178 -2.22 -14.14 -0.36
CA THR A 178 -1.82 -15.15 -1.36
C THR A 178 -1.84 -16.58 -0.85
N ASP A 179 -2.11 -16.81 0.45
CA ASP A 179 -2.21 -18.17 1.02
C ASP A 179 -3.55 -18.82 0.66
N ASP A 180 -4.61 -18.03 0.48
CA ASP A 180 -5.96 -18.51 0.16
C ASP A 180 -6.68 -17.73 -0.93
N ASP A 181 -5.94 -16.93 -1.72
CA ASP A 181 -6.46 -16.09 -2.81
C ASP A 181 -7.65 -15.21 -2.39
N THR A 182 -7.48 -14.47 -1.27
CA THR A 182 -8.47 -13.52 -0.80
C THR A 182 -7.91 -12.10 -0.73
N LEU A 183 -8.76 -11.11 -1.05
CA LEU A 183 -8.44 -9.71 -0.85
C LEU A 183 -9.03 -9.23 0.47
N HIS A 184 -8.25 -8.44 1.21
CA HIS A 184 -8.69 -7.82 2.45
C HIS A 184 -8.59 -6.31 2.34
N GLY A 185 -9.69 -5.61 2.60
CA GLY A 185 -9.79 -4.17 2.54
C GLY A 185 -10.01 -3.54 3.90
N VAL A 186 -9.49 -2.32 4.08
CA VAL A 186 -9.78 -1.47 5.24
C VAL A 186 -10.52 -0.22 4.78
N THR A 187 -11.47 0.26 5.60
CA THR A 187 -12.29 1.43 5.25
C THR A 187 -11.71 2.73 5.80
N TRP A 188 -12.40 3.83 5.55
CA TRP A 188 -12.11 5.13 6.13
C TRP A 188 -11.87 5.07 7.65
N GLY A 189 -10.73 5.63 8.10
CA GLY A 189 -10.30 5.57 9.48
C GLY A 189 -10.11 4.14 10.02
N SER A 190 -9.91 3.18 9.15
CA SER A 190 -9.72 1.74 9.46
C SER A 190 -10.78 1.12 10.39
N ARG A 191 -12.01 1.65 10.38
CA ARG A 191 -13.05 1.18 11.34
C ARG A 191 -13.70 -0.13 10.93
N ARG A 192 -13.54 -0.57 9.68
CA ARG A 192 -14.15 -1.79 9.16
C ARG A 192 -13.17 -2.52 8.26
N PHE A 193 -13.27 -3.86 8.25
CA PHE A 193 -12.59 -4.75 7.33
C PHE A 193 -13.57 -5.37 6.37
N TYR A 194 -13.10 -5.66 5.16
CA TYR A 194 -13.78 -6.46 4.15
C TYR A 194 -12.89 -7.61 3.72
N ARG A 195 -13.52 -8.72 3.33
CA ARG A 195 -12.86 -9.86 2.70
C ARG A 195 -13.58 -10.22 1.43
N TRP A 196 -12.83 -10.26 0.33
CA TRP A 196 -13.33 -10.76 -0.94
C TRP A 196 -12.60 -12.04 -1.32
N THR A 197 -13.35 -12.98 -1.93
CA THR A 197 -12.82 -14.25 -2.43
C THR A 197 -12.59 -14.17 -3.92
N MET A 198 -11.52 -14.79 -4.40
CA MET A 198 -11.23 -14.89 -5.82
C MET A 198 -11.37 -16.35 -6.29
N ASP A 199 -11.78 -16.52 -7.55
CA ASP A 199 -11.76 -17.82 -8.21
C ASP A 199 -10.36 -18.11 -8.80
N SER A 200 -10.19 -19.32 -9.34
CA SER A 200 -8.92 -19.76 -9.95
C SER A 200 -8.49 -18.93 -11.17
N GLN A 201 -9.37 -18.05 -11.69
CA GLN A 201 -9.08 -17.11 -12.78
C GLN A 201 -8.73 -15.70 -12.25
N GLY A 202 -8.70 -15.51 -10.93
CA GLY A 202 -8.43 -14.24 -10.28
C GLY A 202 -9.58 -13.24 -10.37
N ARG A 203 -10.83 -13.72 -10.55
CA ARG A 203 -12.04 -12.88 -10.52
C ARG A 203 -12.62 -12.89 -9.12
N VAL A 204 -13.02 -11.72 -8.63
CA VAL A 204 -13.69 -11.59 -7.34
C VAL A 204 -15.12 -12.12 -7.46
N THR A 205 -15.51 -12.99 -6.52
CA THR A 205 -16.78 -13.75 -6.61
C THR A 205 -17.89 -13.18 -5.74
N ASN A 206 -17.59 -12.22 -4.85
CA ASN A 206 -18.54 -11.63 -3.91
C ASN A 206 -18.45 -10.09 -3.85
N ALA A 207 -18.04 -9.45 -4.94
CA ALA A 207 -17.92 -7.98 -5.00
C ALA A 207 -19.29 -7.27 -5.01
N ASP A 208 -20.33 -7.95 -5.48
CA ASP A 208 -21.72 -7.48 -5.57
C ASP A 208 -22.53 -7.70 -4.28
N VAL A 209 -21.95 -8.39 -3.29
CA VAL A 209 -22.59 -8.56 -1.97
C VAL A 209 -22.56 -7.21 -1.24
N ALA A 210 -23.71 -6.85 -0.67
CA ALA A 210 -23.89 -5.58 0.04
C ALA A 210 -22.83 -5.43 1.17
N PRO A 211 -22.22 -4.24 1.30
CA PRO A 211 -21.17 -4.01 2.31
C PRO A 211 -21.58 -4.40 3.73
N GLU A 212 -22.84 -4.19 4.10
CA GLU A 212 -23.40 -4.52 5.43
C GLU A 212 -23.25 -6.00 5.76
N SER A 213 -23.33 -6.87 4.75
CA SER A 213 -23.22 -8.32 4.93
C SER A 213 -21.78 -8.81 5.01
N LEU A 214 -20.84 -8.06 4.43
CA LEU A 214 -19.41 -8.44 4.37
C LEU A 214 -18.58 -7.81 5.49
N ARG A 215 -18.95 -6.62 5.95
CA ARG A 215 -18.13 -5.84 6.88
C ARG A 215 -17.91 -6.52 8.22
N LYS A 216 -16.68 -6.41 8.70
CA LYS A 216 -16.26 -6.74 10.06
C LYS A 216 -15.77 -5.48 10.76
N ILE A 217 -16.12 -5.31 12.02
CA ILE A 217 -15.69 -4.14 12.80
C ILE A 217 -14.23 -4.33 13.19
N ASN A 218 -13.42 -3.31 12.99
CA ASN A 218 -12.10 -3.22 13.61
C ASN A 218 -12.26 -2.73 15.05
N HIS A 219 -11.96 -3.59 16.01
CA HIS A 219 -12.03 -3.27 17.44
C HIS A 219 -10.78 -2.57 17.96
N SER A 220 -9.69 -2.50 17.16
CA SER A 220 -8.53 -1.72 17.53
C SER A 220 -8.77 -0.23 17.36
N HIS A 221 -8.38 0.55 18.35
CA HIS A 221 -8.35 2.00 18.35
C HIS A 221 -6.91 2.50 18.62
N TYR A 222 -5.91 1.63 18.43
CA TYR A 222 -4.52 1.98 18.65
C TYR A 222 -4.04 3.01 17.64
N ILE A 223 -4.18 2.71 16.35
CA ILE A 223 -3.86 3.60 15.22
C ILE A 223 -4.96 3.52 14.16
N ASP A 224 -5.16 4.61 13.42
CA ASP A 224 -5.93 4.60 12.17
C ASP A 224 -4.96 4.25 11.04
N TYR A 225 -5.20 3.12 10.36
CA TYR A 225 -4.30 2.61 9.33
C TYR A 225 -4.26 3.54 8.11
N GLN A 226 -3.06 3.85 7.68
CA GLN A 226 -2.79 4.61 6.46
C GLN A 226 -2.41 3.68 5.32
N ASP A 227 -1.64 2.65 5.62
CA ASP A 227 -1.14 1.70 4.63
C ASP A 227 -0.96 0.33 5.27
N CYS A 228 -1.18 -0.78 4.51
CA CYS A 228 -1.05 -2.15 4.99
C CYS A 228 -0.32 -3.03 3.99
N LYS A 229 0.36 -4.08 4.48
CA LYS A 229 1.13 -5.06 3.69
C LYS A 229 0.79 -6.47 4.12
N TYR A 230 0.59 -7.36 3.17
CA TYR A 230 0.48 -8.79 3.47
C TYR A 230 1.84 -9.37 3.86
N LEU A 231 1.88 -10.11 4.97
CA LEU A 231 3.11 -10.69 5.52
C LEU A 231 3.24 -12.20 5.31
N GLY A 232 2.30 -12.85 4.64
CA GLY A 232 2.16 -14.31 4.69
C GLY A 232 1.47 -14.78 5.98
N ARG A 233 1.18 -16.08 6.09
CA ARG A 233 0.56 -16.71 7.27
C ARG A 233 -0.79 -16.10 7.68
N ARG A 234 -1.51 -15.50 6.71
CA ARG A 234 -2.76 -14.76 6.95
C ARG A 234 -2.59 -13.60 7.93
N GLU A 235 -1.46 -12.91 7.86
CA GLU A 235 -1.16 -11.73 8.66
C GLU A 235 -0.97 -10.52 7.77
N MET A 236 -1.43 -9.35 8.19
CA MET A 236 -1.09 -8.08 7.56
C MET A 236 -0.46 -7.13 8.57
N LEU A 237 0.53 -6.37 8.12
CA LEU A 237 1.14 -5.27 8.86
C LEU A 237 0.53 -3.97 8.38
N CYS A 238 -0.04 -3.21 9.29
CA CYS A 238 -0.53 -1.86 9.03
C CYS A 238 0.32 -0.83 9.75
N SER A 239 0.60 0.29 9.11
CA SER A 239 1.11 1.51 9.72
C SER A 239 0.01 2.56 9.81
N GLY A 240 0.15 3.47 10.75
CA GLY A 240 -0.80 4.54 10.94
C GLY A 240 -0.48 5.37 12.16
N LEU A 241 -1.45 6.18 12.54
CA LEU A 241 -1.29 7.08 13.67
C LEU A 241 -2.62 7.26 14.41
N ASN A 242 -2.51 7.83 15.60
CA ASN A 242 -3.66 8.38 16.30
C ASN A 242 -3.33 9.77 16.85
N ASN A 243 -4.34 10.64 16.90
CA ASN A 243 -4.21 12.00 17.38
C ASN A 243 -4.69 12.10 18.81
N TYR A 244 -3.89 12.72 19.65
CA TYR A 244 -4.16 12.92 21.07
C TYR A 244 -4.22 14.41 21.40
N GLN A 245 -4.95 14.72 22.47
CA GLN A 245 -5.06 16.06 23.00
C GLN A 245 -5.12 15.98 24.53
N SER A 246 -4.10 16.52 25.20
CA SER A 246 -3.97 16.40 26.66
C SER A 246 -4.98 17.25 27.44
N LYS A 247 -5.52 18.31 26.82
CA LYS A 247 -6.55 19.22 27.38
C LYS A 247 -7.51 19.62 26.27
N LYS A 248 -8.76 19.92 26.59
CA LYS A 248 -9.82 20.27 25.63
C LYS A 248 -9.39 21.31 24.59
N ASP A 249 -8.61 22.31 24.98
CA ASP A 249 -8.12 23.39 24.12
C ASP A 249 -6.58 23.39 24.03
N GLY A 250 -5.93 22.29 24.40
CA GLY A 250 -4.48 22.13 24.34
C GLY A 250 -3.99 21.74 22.94
N PRO A 251 -2.66 21.75 22.73
CA PRO A 251 -2.09 21.30 21.48
C PRO A 251 -2.39 19.82 21.23
N ARG A 252 -2.66 19.50 20.00
CA ARG A 252 -2.75 18.11 19.52
C ARG A 252 -1.35 17.58 19.20
N PHE A 253 -1.16 16.30 19.43
CA PHE A 253 0.04 15.58 19.01
C PHE A 253 -0.37 14.23 18.45
N ALA A 254 0.41 13.72 17.53
CA ALA A 254 0.18 12.45 16.87
C ALA A 254 1.22 11.42 17.29
N LEU A 255 0.78 10.20 17.57
CA LEU A 255 1.63 9.04 17.80
C LEU A 255 1.40 8.05 16.68
N GLY A 256 2.51 7.59 16.12
CA GLY A 256 2.51 6.58 15.08
C GLY A 256 2.80 5.18 15.61
N GLY A 257 2.51 4.18 14.79
CA GLY A 257 2.79 2.80 15.18
C GLY A 257 2.60 1.79 14.07
N PHE A 258 2.95 0.56 14.40
CA PHE A 258 2.67 -0.63 13.61
C PHE A 258 1.69 -1.54 14.34
N GLU A 259 0.83 -2.18 13.58
CA GLU A 259 -0.10 -3.18 14.07
C GLU A 259 -0.11 -4.39 13.13
N VAL A 260 0.11 -5.59 13.67
CA VAL A 260 -0.05 -6.84 12.94
C VAL A 260 -1.45 -7.38 13.23
N VAL A 261 -2.20 -7.60 12.17
CA VAL A 261 -3.59 -8.09 12.23
C VAL A 261 -3.66 -9.51 11.65
N ASP A 262 -4.29 -10.42 12.39
CA ASP A 262 -4.65 -11.75 11.91
C ASP A 262 -5.88 -11.63 10.98
N LEU A 263 -5.73 -12.03 9.73
CA LEU A 263 -6.77 -11.92 8.70
C LEU A 263 -7.90 -12.97 8.86
N THR A 264 -7.72 -13.95 9.71
CA THR A 264 -8.76 -14.95 10.02
C THR A 264 -9.76 -14.38 11.04
N THR A 265 -9.23 -13.73 12.06
CA THR A 265 -10.02 -13.19 13.18
C THR A 265 -10.32 -11.70 13.04
N ASN A 266 -9.57 -10.97 12.21
CA ASN A 266 -9.53 -9.51 12.11
C ASN A 266 -9.17 -8.83 13.44
N LEU A 267 -8.37 -9.49 14.28
CA LEU A 267 -7.90 -8.96 15.55
C LEU A 267 -6.41 -8.62 15.48
N PRO A 268 -5.97 -7.58 16.18
CA PRO A 268 -4.55 -7.29 16.32
C PRO A 268 -3.87 -8.36 17.18
N ILE A 269 -2.72 -8.85 16.72
CA ILE A 269 -1.89 -9.81 17.42
C ILE A 269 -0.56 -9.23 17.89
N HIS A 270 -0.19 -8.06 17.41
CA HIS A 270 0.96 -7.29 17.88
C HIS A 270 0.77 -5.81 17.60
N GLN A 271 1.16 -4.96 18.55
CA GLN A 271 1.06 -3.51 18.45
C GLN A 271 2.35 -2.89 19.02
N VAL A 272 2.96 -1.98 18.29
CA VAL A 272 4.18 -1.31 18.74
C VAL A 272 4.24 0.14 18.25
N PRO A 273 4.56 1.12 19.12
CA PRO A 273 4.75 2.50 18.69
C PRO A 273 6.01 2.63 17.83
N VAL A 274 5.94 3.52 16.85
CA VAL A 274 7.09 4.01 16.08
C VAL A 274 7.36 5.43 16.56
N GLU A 275 8.30 5.57 17.47
CA GLU A 275 8.62 6.84 18.14
C GLU A 275 9.63 7.64 17.29
N GLN A 276 9.26 7.93 16.03
CA GLN A 276 10.04 8.73 15.09
C GLN A 276 9.15 9.78 14.44
N TRP A 277 9.65 11.01 14.37
CA TRP A 277 8.96 12.16 13.79
C TRP A 277 9.88 12.91 12.84
N THR A 278 9.29 13.62 11.90
CA THR A 278 10.00 14.63 11.12
C THR A 278 10.36 15.84 12.01
N GLU A 279 11.20 16.73 11.53
CA GLU A 279 11.49 18.01 12.20
C GLU A 279 10.22 18.86 12.43
N SER A 280 9.22 18.72 11.56
CA SER A 280 7.92 19.41 11.70
C SER A 280 6.96 18.72 12.68
N GLY A 281 7.32 17.57 13.23
CA GLY A 281 6.51 16.82 14.21
C GLY A 281 5.49 15.86 13.60
N LEU A 282 5.60 15.53 12.29
CA LEU A 282 4.79 14.47 11.69
C LEU A 282 5.36 13.10 12.09
N PRO A 283 4.55 12.15 12.61
CA PRO A 283 5.02 10.79 12.83
C PRO A 283 5.43 10.13 11.51
N MET A 284 6.48 9.33 11.50
CA MET A 284 6.95 8.65 10.28
C MET A 284 5.87 7.78 9.64
N THR A 285 4.94 7.24 10.43
CA THR A 285 3.81 6.42 9.97
C THR A 285 2.57 7.23 9.58
N TYR A 286 2.70 8.56 9.35
CA TYR A 286 1.59 9.45 8.96
C TYR A 286 1.02 9.10 7.59
N ASN A 287 1.90 8.82 6.63
CA ASN A 287 1.61 8.45 5.24
C ASN A 287 2.22 7.05 4.95
N PRO A 288 2.55 6.71 3.70
CA PRO A 288 2.91 5.35 3.34
C PRO A 288 4.21 4.86 3.98
N PHE A 289 4.33 3.55 4.05
CA PHE A 289 5.51 2.88 4.52
C PHE A 289 5.84 1.63 3.70
N TRP A 290 7.08 1.19 3.84
CA TRP A 290 7.52 -0.14 3.44
C TRP A 290 8.50 -0.69 4.48
N VAL A 291 8.54 -2.01 4.64
CA VAL A 291 9.52 -2.69 5.49
C VAL A 291 10.13 -3.88 4.77
N GLU A 292 11.41 -4.09 5.01
CA GLU A 292 12.13 -5.26 4.52
C GLU A 292 13.07 -5.82 5.60
N PRO A 293 13.40 -7.13 5.57
CA PRO A 293 14.31 -7.71 6.54
C PRO A 293 15.76 -7.32 6.22
N THR A 294 16.58 -7.13 7.26
CA THR A 294 18.03 -6.97 7.17
C THR A 294 18.72 -8.20 7.77
N ALA A 295 20.05 -8.26 7.84
CA ALA A 295 20.75 -9.36 8.49
C ALA A 295 20.41 -9.46 9.99
N GLY A 296 20.23 -8.33 10.68
CA GLY A 296 20.02 -8.27 12.14
C GLY A 296 18.68 -7.71 12.58
N GLY A 297 17.78 -7.35 11.67
CA GLY A 297 16.55 -6.69 12.06
C GLY A 297 15.67 -6.28 10.87
N LEU A 298 15.13 -5.09 10.92
CA LEU A 298 14.23 -4.52 9.91
C LEU A 298 14.81 -3.21 9.37
N ARG A 299 14.56 -2.96 8.09
CA ARG A 299 14.69 -1.64 7.47
C ARG A 299 13.29 -1.16 7.13
N ALA A 300 12.98 0.06 7.55
CA ALA A 300 11.72 0.72 7.27
C ALA A 300 11.94 1.97 6.42
N TYR A 301 11.04 2.20 5.50
CA TYR A 301 10.97 3.35 4.61
C TYR A 301 9.68 4.09 4.89
N PHE A 302 9.77 5.42 5.03
CA PHE A 302 8.62 6.27 5.36
C PHE A 302 8.63 7.51 4.48
N MET A 303 7.45 8.01 4.14
CA MET A 303 7.28 9.22 3.34
C MET A 303 6.13 10.06 3.91
N PRO A 304 6.33 10.67 5.11
CA PRO A 304 5.26 11.30 5.88
C PRO A 304 4.80 12.66 5.38
N GLU A 305 5.59 13.38 4.58
CA GLU A 305 5.23 14.72 4.13
C GLU A 305 4.40 14.72 2.85
N ASP A 306 3.58 15.76 2.72
CA ASP A 306 2.84 16.07 1.50
C ASP A 306 3.66 17.00 0.57
N GLU A 307 3.31 17.03 -0.72
CA GLU A 307 3.84 17.90 -1.76
C GLU A 307 5.35 17.73 -1.99
N LYS A 308 6.17 18.11 -1.04
CA LYS A 308 7.63 18.00 -1.06
C LYS A 308 8.07 16.93 -0.07
N SER A 309 7.85 15.69 -0.43
CA SER A 309 8.17 14.55 0.44
C SER A 309 9.65 14.22 0.46
N THR A 310 10.02 13.58 1.54
CA THR A 310 11.31 12.94 1.74
C THR A 310 11.11 11.47 2.04
N LEU A 311 11.88 10.60 1.42
CA LEU A 311 11.94 9.18 1.78
C LEU A 311 12.96 9.00 2.91
N TYR A 312 12.46 8.73 4.09
CA TYR A 312 13.27 8.43 5.28
C TYR A 312 13.50 6.92 5.39
N VAL A 313 14.74 6.54 5.65
CA VAL A 313 15.14 5.14 5.80
C VAL A 313 15.69 4.93 7.20
N TYR A 314 15.10 4.01 7.94
CA TYR A 314 15.54 3.65 9.29
C TYR A 314 15.83 2.15 9.37
N GLU A 315 16.72 1.78 10.28
CA GLU A 315 16.94 0.39 10.67
C GLU A 315 16.68 0.20 12.15
N ALA A 316 16.05 -0.93 12.47
CA ALA A 316 15.89 -1.42 13.83
C ALA A 316 16.60 -2.75 13.98
N ASP A 317 17.56 -2.83 14.92
CA ASP A 317 18.21 -4.09 15.29
C ASP A 317 17.31 -4.87 16.25
N ILE A 318 17.06 -6.14 15.91
CA ILE A 318 16.24 -7.05 16.71
C ILE A 318 17.18 -8.12 17.24
N ARG A 319 17.36 -8.12 18.56
CA ARG A 319 18.26 -9.05 19.29
C ARG A 319 17.48 -10.20 19.91
#